data_1881e73271224e8cdb5208b5f9d3ad84
#
_entry.id   1881e73271224e8cdb5208b5f9d3ad84
#
_cell.length_a   1.000
_cell.length_b   1.000
_cell.length_c   1.000
_cell.angle_alpha   90.00
_cell.angle_beta   90.00
_cell.angle_gamma   90.00
#
_symmetry.space_group_name_H-M   'P 1'
#
loop_
_entity.id
_entity.type
_entity.pdbx_description
1 polymer ?
#
loop_
_entity_poly.entity_id
_entity_poly.type
_entity_poly.pdbx_seq_one_letter_code
_entity_poly.pdbx_strand_id
1 'polypeptide(L)'
;MALLEAIGEAGSITAAAKRIGLSYKAAWDAVDAMNNLAGEPLVLRSTGGQRGGGAQLTARAVELLQVYQALNAEHQRFLAALAQAGRDPTHHLKLIQQMMIQTSARNKLAATVSRVVQGAVNDEVVLDLGAGQEITAIITRESARNLGLAPGKQALAFIKASSVMVGLPDSDGARLKLSARNQLPGHVSEVVAGAVNCEVRIELPQERSLAAIITMESAKALKLKKGTAVLAVFKASSVLLGVMD
;
A
#
# COMPACT_ATOMS: atom_id res chain seq x y z
N MET A 1 -1.88 13.10 -11.31
CA MET A 1 -2.49 14.32 -11.92
C MET A 1 -1.42 15.32 -12.36
N ALA A 2 -0.42 15.66 -11.53
CA ALA A 2 0.66 16.61 -11.93
C ALA A 2 1.37 16.26 -13.26
N LEU A 3 1.53 14.95 -13.57
CA LEU A 3 2.11 14.54 -14.84
C LEU A 3 1.19 14.87 -16.04
N LEU A 4 -0.12 14.67 -15.90
CA LEU A 4 -1.08 15.06 -16.97
C LEU A 4 -1.09 16.56 -17.21
N GLU A 5 -1.10 17.37 -16.15
CA GLU A 5 -1.00 18.84 -16.25
C GLU A 5 0.27 19.24 -16.97
N ALA A 6 1.42 18.70 -16.53
CA ALA A 6 2.69 18.98 -17.15
C ALA A 6 2.76 18.55 -18.63
N ILE A 7 2.12 17.44 -19.02
CA ILE A 7 2.03 17.00 -20.42
C ILE A 7 1.16 17.96 -21.24
N GLY A 8 0.02 18.41 -20.68
CA GLY A 8 -0.85 19.38 -21.34
C GLY A 8 -0.14 20.71 -21.66
N GLU A 9 0.72 21.17 -20.76
CA GLU A 9 1.48 22.41 -20.93
C GLU A 9 2.73 22.23 -21.81
N ALA A 10 3.45 21.12 -21.67
CA ALA A 10 4.74 20.90 -22.34
C ALA A 10 4.60 20.24 -23.73
N GLY A 11 3.47 19.61 -24.05
CA GLY A 11 3.25 18.89 -25.31
C GLY A 11 4.15 17.66 -25.51
N SER A 12 4.85 17.21 -24.46
CA SER A 12 5.81 16.10 -24.53
C SER A 12 5.97 15.44 -23.16
N ILE A 13 5.92 14.09 -23.13
CA ILE A 13 6.14 13.31 -21.90
C ILE A 13 7.55 13.58 -21.33
N THR A 14 8.56 13.68 -22.21
CA THR A 14 9.94 13.93 -21.78
C THR A 14 10.10 15.30 -21.12
N ALA A 15 9.52 16.34 -21.71
CA ALA A 15 9.58 17.69 -21.14
C ALA A 15 8.77 17.78 -19.84
N ALA A 16 7.59 17.16 -19.80
CA ALA A 16 6.77 17.07 -18.60
C ALA A 16 7.49 16.34 -17.46
N ALA A 17 8.12 15.19 -17.74
CA ALA A 17 8.89 14.41 -16.76
C ALA A 17 10.01 15.28 -16.14
N LYS A 18 10.79 15.97 -16.97
CA LYS A 18 11.87 16.87 -16.52
C LYS A 18 11.33 17.98 -15.60
N ARG A 19 10.18 18.54 -15.92
CA ARG A 19 9.56 19.63 -15.17
C ARG A 19 9.13 19.22 -13.76
N ILE A 20 8.63 17.99 -13.60
CA ILE A 20 8.14 17.48 -12.30
C ILE A 20 9.13 16.55 -11.59
N GLY A 21 10.38 16.48 -12.09
CA GLY A 21 11.45 15.71 -11.45
C GLY A 21 11.33 14.18 -11.58
N LEU A 22 10.59 13.69 -12.59
CA LEU A 22 10.50 12.26 -12.89
C LEU A 22 11.56 11.83 -13.90
N SER A 23 12.02 10.57 -13.78
CA SER A 23 12.80 9.95 -14.85
C SER A 23 11.92 9.72 -16.09
N TYR A 24 12.54 9.67 -17.28
CA TYR A 24 11.85 9.36 -18.53
C TYR A 24 11.04 8.08 -18.43
N LYS A 25 11.65 7.01 -17.91
CA LYS A 25 10.99 5.73 -17.74
C LYS A 25 9.79 5.81 -16.80
N ALA A 26 9.96 6.42 -15.62
CA ALA A 26 8.87 6.56 -14.65
C ALA A 26 7.67 7.34 -15.20
N ALA A 27 7.91 8.37 -16.02
CA ALA A 27 6.83 9.12 -16.66
C ALA A 27 6.07 8.27 -17.70
N TRP A 28 6.77 7.44 -18.46
CA TRP A 28 6.15 6.51 -19.42
C TRP A 28 5.32 5.44 -18.71
N ASP A 29 5.89 4.79 -17.70
CA ASP A 29 5.19 3.78 -16.90
C ASP A 29 3.95 4.39 -16.22
N ALA A 30 4.03 5.64 -15.75
CA ALA A 30 2.90 6.34 -15.16
C ALA A 30 1.80 6.67 -16.20
N VAL A 31 2.15 7.07 -17.42
CA VAL A 31 1.17 7.29 -18.51
C VAL A 31 0.48 5.99 -18.88
N ASP A 32 1.23 4.88 -19.00
CA ASP A 32 0.65 3.57 -19.28
C ASP A 32 -0.29 3.11 -18.16
N ALA A 33 0.12 3.28 -16.91
CA ALA A 33 -0.73 2.98 -15.77
C ALA A 33 -2.02 3.81 -15.74
N MET A 34 -1.93 5.11 -16.04
CA MET A 34 -3.12 5.99 -16.10
C MET A 34 -4.07 5.59 -17.22
N ASN A 35 -3.56 5.29 -18.42
CA ASN A 35 -4.38 4.81 -19.54
C ASN A 35 -5.07 3.48 -19.20
N ASN A 36 -4.34 2.55 -18.57
CA ASN A 36 -4.90 1.26 -18.14
C ASN A 36 -5.99 1.41 -17.07
N LEU A 37 -5.81 2.35 -16.12
CA LEU A 37 -6.80 2.62 -15.08
C LEU A 37 -8.05 3.32 -15.62
N ALA A 38 -7.88 4.20 -16.61
CA ALA A 38 -8.99 4.93 -17.21
C ALA A 38 -9.82 4.05 -18.17
N GLY A 39 -9.25 2.92 -18.64
CA GLY A 39 -9.88 2.06 -19.63
C GLY A 39 -9.92 2.66 -21.04
N GLU A 40 -9.38 3.86 -21.22
CA GLU A 40 -9.26 4.59 -22.48
C GLU A 40 -8.02 5.49 -22.46
N PRO A 41 -7.48 5.87 -23.64
CA PRO A 41 -6.31 6.75 -23.68
C PRO A 41 -6.60 8.14 -23.09
N LEU A 42 -5.84 8.52 -22.06
CA LEU A 42 -5.81 9.90 -21.55
C LEU A 42 -4.73 10.74 -22.26
N VAL A 43 -3.69 10.09 -22.73
CA VAL A 43 -2.57 10.72 -23.44
C VAL A 43 -2.41 10.03 -24.79
N LEU A 44 -2.54 10.82 -25.87
CA LEU A 44 -2.21 10.38 -27.22
C LEU A 44 -0.75 10.70 -27.50
N ARG A 45 -0.05 9.71 -28.06
CA ARG A 45 1.36 9.81 -28.44
C ARG A 45 1.47 9.98 -29.94
N SER A 46 2.24 10.94 -30.41
CA SER A 46 2.60 11.03 -31.81
C SER A 46 4.06 10.57 -31.99
N THR A 47 4.28 9.61 -32.88
CA THR A 47 5.62 9.21 -33.30
C THR A 47 6.27 10.36 -34.02
N GLY A 48 7.32 10.94 -33.42
CA GLY A 48 7.99 12.10 -33.95
C GLY A 48 8.99 11.74 -35.05
N GLY A 49 8.99 12.51 -36.13
CA GLY A 49 10.12 12.67 -37.03
C GLY A 49 11.28 13.39 -36.34
N GLN A 50 12.20 14.00 -37.08
CA GLN A 50 13.46 14.66 -36.63
C GLN A 50 13.36 15.67 -35.46
N ARG A 51 12.17 15.97 -34.91
CA ARG A 51 11.94 16.92 -33.80
C ARG A 51 11.42 16.29 -32.49
N GLY A 52 11.46 14.96 -32.34
CA GLY A 52 10.99 14.28 -31.12
C GLY A 52 9.49 14.01 -31.10
N GLY A 53 9.06 12.95 -30.40
CA GLY A 53 7.64 12.57 -30.28
C GLY A 53 6.86 13.57 -29.42
N GLY A 54 5.64 13.92 -29.88
CA GLY A 54 4.69 14.74 -29.14
C GLY A 54 3.78 13.89 -28.23
N ALA A 55 3.19 14.54 -27.25
CA ALA A 55 2.12 13.96 -26.44
C ALA A 55 1.03 15.01 -26.26
N GLN A 56 -0.23 14.58 -26.43
CA GLN A 56 -1.40 15.44 -26.26
C GLN A 56 -2.40 14.79 -25.32
N LEU A 57 -3.04 15.60 -24.52
CA LEU A 57 -4.15 15.14 -23.69
C LEU A 57 -5.39 14.90 -24.57
N THR A 58 -6.13 13.84 -24.27
CA THR A 58 -7.47 13.64 -24.85
C THR A 58 -8.46 14.58 -24.19
N ALA A 59 -9.63 14.79 -24.81
CA ALA A 59 -10.74 15.54 -24.21
C ALA A 59 -11.10 14.97 -22.82
N ARG A 60 -11.07 13.64 -22.68
CA ARG A 60 -11.31 12.94 -21.41
C ARG A 60 -10.29 13.30 -20.34
N ALA A 61 -9.01 13.40 -20.70
CA ALA A 61 -7.96 13.80 -19.75
C ALA A 61 -8.12 15.26 -19.31
N VAL A 62 -8.53 16.15 -20.21
CA VAL A 62 -8.81 17.55 -19.88
C VAL A 62 -9.99 17.66 -18.91
N GLU A 63 -11.09 16.97 -19.19
CA GLU A 63 -12.25 16.89 -18.29
C GLU A 63 -11.86 16.36 -16.91
N LEU A 64 -11.09 15.25 -16.87
CA LEU A 64 -10.61 14.65 -15.63
C LEU A 64 -9.76 15.63 -14.81
N LEU A 65 -8.90 16.42 -15.47
CA LEU A 65 -8.10 17.44 -14.79
C LEU A 65 -8.96 18.55 -14.21
N GLN A 66 -9.97 19.03 -14.94
CA GLN A 66 -10.89 20.05 -14.44
C GLN A 66 -11.65 19.57 -13.21
N VAL A 67 -12.19 18.35 -13.26
CA VAL A 67 -12.90 17.74 -12.11
C VAL A 67 -11.94 17.58 -10.93
N TYR A 68 -10.73 17.10 -11.17
CA TYR A 68 -9.72 16.95 -10.10
C TYR A 68 -9.38 18.29 -9.46
N GLN A 69 -9.16 19.35 -10.24
CA GLN A 69 -8.84 20.69 -9.72
C GLN A 69 -9.99 21.24 -8.89
N ALA A 70 -11.23 21.08 -9.35
CA ALA A 70 -12.41 21.50 -8.60
C ALA A 70 -12.53 20.74 -7.27
N LEU A 71 -12.40 19.42 -7.29
CA LEU A 71 -12.44 18.59 -6.09
C LEU A 71 -11.32 18.96 -5.12
N ASN A 72 -10.10 19.18 -5.62
CA ASN A 72 -8.97 19.56 -4.79
C ASN A 72 -9.18 20.94 -4.13
N ALA A 73 -9.74 21.90 -4.85
CA ALA A 73 -10.08 23.21 -4.30
C ALA A 73 -11.10 23.10 -3.17
N GLU A 74 -12.18 22.33 -3.36
CA GLU A 74 -13.18 22.10 -2.31
C GLU A 74 -12.61 21.33 -1.11
N HIS A 75 -11.73 20.35 -1.36
CA HIS A 75 -11.04 19.61 -0.31
C HIS A 75 -10.17 20.54 0.54
N GLN A 76 -9.41 21.45 -0.08
CA GLN A 76 -8.61 22.44 0.66
C GLN A 76 -9.48 23.41 1.48
N ARG A 77 -10.62 23.85 0.93
CA ARG A 77 -11.59 24.68 1.69
C ARG A 77 -12.13 23.93 2.90
N PHE A 78 -12.50 22.67 2.72
CA PHE A 78 -12.99 21.80 3.78
C PHE A 78 -11.94 21.61 4.88
N LEU A 79 -10.68 21.32 4.51
CA LEU A 79 -9.57 21.19 5.46
C LEU A 79 -9.31 22.50 6.24
N ALA A 80 -9.37 23.64 5.55
CA ALA A 80 -9.22 24.95 6.18
C ALA A 80 -10.36 25.23 7.19
N ALA A 81 -11.59 24.90 6.85
CA ALA A 81 -12.74 25.01 7.75
C ALA A 81 -12.61 24.11 8.98
N LEU A 82 -12.13 22.89 8.79
CA LEU A 82 -11.87 21.96 9.89
C LEU A 82 -10.72 22.42 10.81
N ALA A 83 -9.66 22.99 10.26
CA ALA A 83 -8.54 23.53 11.05
C ALA A 83 -9.00 24.67 11.98
N GLN A 84 -10.03 25.41 11.59
CA GLN A 84 -10.64 26.44 12.43
C GLN A 84 -11.52 25.89 13.56
N ALA A 85 -11.97 24.62 13.46
CA ALA A 85 -12.85 23.99 14.44
C ALA A 85 -12.13 23.41 15.68
N GLY A 86 -10.82 23.60 15.83
CA GLY A 86 -10.11 23.51 17.12
C GLY A 86 -9.81 22.14 17.69
N ARG A 87 -9.94 21.04 16.94
CA ARG A 87 -9.41 19.69 17.29
C ARG A 87 -8.83 19.07 16.05
N ASP A 88 -7.64 18.44 16.12
CA ASP A 88 -6.87 17.91 14.96
C ASP A 88 -7.74 17.09 13.98
N PRO A 89 -8.43 17.73 13.03
CA PRO A 89 -9.37 17.07 12.14
C PRO A 89 -8.66 16.33 11.03
N THR A 90 -7.40 16.67 10.78
CA THR A 90 -6.56 16.04 9.76
C THR A 90 -6.29 14.59 10.08
N HIS A 91 -6.10 14.26 11.37
CA HIS A 91 -5.91 12.88 11.80
C HIS A 91 -7.17 12.03 11.61
N HIS A 92 -8.34 12.57 11.96
CA HIS A 92 -9.62 11.87 11.78
C HIS A 92 -9.98 11.67 10.30
N LEU A 93 -9.70 12.66 9.45
CA LEU A 93 -9.92 12.52 8.00
C LEU A 93 -9.02 11.45 7.39
N LYS A 94 -7.74 11.42 7.75
CA LYS A 94 -6.84 10.35 7.31
C LYS A 94 -7.36 8.98 7.73
N LEU A 95 -7.87 8.84 8.95
CA LEU A 95 -8.45 7.60 9.42
C LEU A 95 -9.68 7.19 8.59
N ILE A 96 -10.59 8.13 8.31
CA ILE A 96 -11.77 7.89 7.47
C ILE A 96 -11.34 7.46 6.07
N GLN A 97 -10.38 8.16 5.46
CA GLN A 97 -9.85 7.81 4.14
C GLN A 97 -9.22 6.40 4.14
N GLN A 98 -8.46 6.04 5.17
CA GLN A 98 -7.89 4.69 5.34
C GLN A 98 -8.97 3.61 5.38
N MET A 99 -10.11 3.90 6.04
CA MET A 99 -11.25 2.99 6.09
C MET A 99 -11.94 2.83 4.73
N MET A 100 -11.94 3.86 3.88
CA MET A 100 -12.57 3.86 2.56
C MET A 100 -11.77 3.13 1.48
N ILE A 101 -10.50 2.82 1.70
CA ILE A 101 -9.69 2.06 0.73
C ILE A 101 -10.27 0.66 0.57
N GLN A 102 -10.76 0.34 -0.61
CA GLN A 102 -11.22 -1.01 -0.95
C GLN A 102 -10.10 -1.76 -1.69
N THR A 103 -9.73 -2.90 -1.17
CA THR A 103 -8.73 -3.79 -1.77
C THR A 103 -9.12 -5.24 -1.53
N SER A 104 -8.62 -6.16 -2.36
CA SER A 104 -8.78 -7.60 -2.14
C SER A 104 -7.92 -8.16 -1.00
N ALA A 105 -7.00 -7.35 -0.45
CA ALA A 105 -6.21 -7.72 0.72
C ALA A 105 -7.07 -7.57 1.98
N ARG A 106 -7.31 -8.69 2.67
CA ARG A 106 -8.09 -8.69 3.92
C ARG A 106 -7.38 -7.99 5.06
N ASN A 107 -6.06 -8.09 5.10
CA ASN A 107 -5.26 -7.49 6.15
C ASN A 107 -4.78 -6.11 5.71
N LYS A 108 -5.21 -5.10 6.46
CA LYS A 108 -4.82 -3.70 6.30
C LYS A 108 -4.36 -3.19 7.66
N LEU A 109 -3.09 -2.85 7.78
CA LEU A 109 -2.50 -2.41 9.03
C LEU A 109 -1.88 -1.03 8.83
N ALA A 110 -2.34 -0.06 9.59
CA ALA A 110 -1.68 1.25 9.68
C ALA A 110 -0.42 1.10 10.54
N ALA A 111 0.68 1.66 10.06
CA ALA A 111 1.96 1.57 10.71
C ALA A 111 2.82 2.81 10.41
N THR A 112 3.84 3.02 11.22
CA THR A 112 4.84 4.07 11.01
C THR A 112 6.11 3.45 10.45
N VAL A 113 6.66 4.02 9.40
CA VAL A 113 7.97 3.62 8.88
C VAL A 113 9.03 3.89 9.97
N SER A 114 9.66 2.84 10.49
CA SER A 114 10.75 2.96 11.46
C SER A 114 12.11 3.07 10.78
N ARG A 115 12.29 2.34 9.67
CA ARG A 115 13.57 2.28 8.95
C ARG A 115 13.38 1.95 7.48
N VAL A 116 14.23 2.51 6.63
CA VAL A 116 14.37 2.16 5.21
C VAL A 116 15.82 1.81 4.93
N VAL A 117 16.07 0.59 4.47
CA VAL A 117 17.39 0.14 4.04
C VAL A 117 17.41 0.05 2.52
N GLN A 118 18.22 0.89 1.92
CA GLN A 118 18.32 0.97 0.45
C GLN A 118 19.13 -0.21 -0.10
N GLY A 119 18.59 -0.90 -1.09
CA GLY A 119 19.28 -1.92 -1.86
C GLY A 119 19.54 -1.48 -3.29
N ALA A 120 20.15 -2.34 -4.10
CA ALA A 120 20.44 -2.02 -5.49
C ALA A 120 19.15 -1.96 -6.35
N VAL A 121 18.23 -2.91 -6.14
CA VAL A 121 16.97 -3.05 -6.89
C VAL A 121 15.76 -2.87 -5.99
N ASN A 122 15.77 -3.48 -4.81
CA ASN A 122 14.70 -3.45 -3.84
C ASN A 122 15.18 -2.78 -2.56
N ASP A 123 14.28 -2.06 -1.90
CA ASP A 123 14.49 -1.50 -0.57
C ASP A 123 13.74 -2.35 0.47
N GLU A 124 14.36 -2.49 1.65
CA GLU A 124 13.72 -3.06 2.84
C GLU A 124 13.10 -1.91 3.65
N VAL A 125 11.81 -1.98 3.88
CA VAL A 125 11.08 -1.01 4.69
C VAL A 125 10.58 -1.71 5.94
N VAL A 126 10.96 -1.21 7.10
CA VAL A 126 10.48 -1.69 8.40
C VAL A 126 9.42 -0.75 8.92
N LEU A 127 8.30 -1.32 9.32
CA LEU A 127 7.10 -0.64 9.77
C LEU A 127 6.84 -1.02 11.23
N ASP A 128 6.78 -0.03 12.10
CA ASP A 128 6.40 -0.20 13.50
C ASP A 128 4.87 -0.24 13.62
N LEU A 129 4.36 -1.33 14.20
CA LEU A 129 2.95 -1.50 14.55
C LEU A 129 2.64 -1.05 15.98
N GLY A 130 3.65 -0.73 16.76
CA GLY A 130 3.53 -0.52 18.21
C GLY A 130 3.60 -1.84 19.01
N ALA A 131 3.66 -1.70 20.33
CA ALA A 131 3.81 -2.83 21.27
C ALA A 131 4.97 -3.78 20.94
N GLY A 132 6.06 -3.27 20.33
CA GLY A 132 7.23 -4.06 19.96
C GLY A 132 7.04 -4.97 18.76
N GLN A 133 5.96 -4.78 17.99
CA GLN A 133 5.72 -5.52 16.75
C GLN A 133 6.12 -4.70 15.52
N GLU A 134 6.81 -5.36 14.61
CA GLU A 134 7.25 -4.76 13.35
C GLU A 134 6.88 -5.64 12.16
N ILE A 135 6.61 -4.99 11.03
CA ILE A 135 6.47 -5.62 9.72
C ILE A 135 7.63 -5.17 8.83
N THR A 136 8.31 -6.12 8.22
CA THR A 136 9.28 -5.88 7.17
C THR A 136 8.61 -6.06 5.81
N ALA A 137 8.73 -5.08 4.93
CA ALA A 137 8.34 -5.15 3.53
C ALA A 137 9.58 -5.05 2.63
N ILE A 138 9.57 -5.77 1.51
CA ILE A 138 10.56 -5.62 0.43
C ILE A 138 9.82 -5.16 -0.80
N ILE A 139 10.10 -3.94 -1.23
CA ILE A 139 9.49 -3.29 -2.40
C ILE A 139 10.59 -2.78 -3.34
N THR A 140 10.23 -2.48 -4.58
CA THR A 140 11.21 -1.88 -5.49
C THR A 140 11.67 -0.51 -4.99
N ARG A 141 12.92 -0.17 -5.24
CA ARG A 141 13.47 1.15 -4.91
C ARG A 141 12.67 2.29 -5.55
N GLU A 142 12.15 2.06 -6.75
CA GLU A 142 11.26 3.00 -7.43
C GLU A 142 9.96 3.23 -6.64
N SER A 143 9.31 2.14 -6.20
CA SER A 143 8.10 2.23 -5.37
C SER A 143 8.36 2.95 -4.05
N ALA A 144 9.48 2.67 -3.37
CA ALA A 144 9.85 3.35 -2.13
C ALA A 144 9.98 4.86 -2.31
N ARG A 145 10.60 5.29 -3.43
CA ARG A 145 10.73 6.70 -3.78
C ARG A 145 9.39 7.34 -4.15
N ASN A 146 8.59 6.69 -5.00
CA ASN A 146 7.30 7.22 -5.45
C ASN A 146 6.32 7.38 -4.29
N LEU A 147 6.38 6.48 -3.30
CA LEU A 147 5.60 6.56 -2.07
C LEU A 147 6.23 7.53 -1.04
N GLY A 148 7.42 8.05 -1.30
CA GLY A 148 8.13 8.96 -0.39
C GLY A 148 8.36 8.34 0.99
N LEU A 149 8.69 7.04 1.06
CA LEU A 149 8.85 6.33 2.33
C LEU A 149 10.14 6.78 3.03
N ALA A 150 9.97 7.26 4.25
CA ALA A 150 11.05 7.69 5.13
C ALA A 150 10.67 7.42 6.59
N PRO A 151 11.63 7.30 7.51
CA PRO A 151 11.35 7.18 8.93
C PRO A 151 10.38 8.25 9.42
N GLY A 152 9.37 7.83 10.20
CA GLY A 152 8.30 8.69 10.71
C GLY A 152 7.08 8.82 9.77
N LYS A 153 7.17 8.41 8.50
CA LYS A 153 6.01 8.47 7.59
C LYS A 153 4.98 7.39 7.94
N GLN A 154 3.71 7.77 7.93
CA GLN A 154 2.59 6.84 8.08
C GLN A 154 2.38 6.08 6.76
N ALA A 155 2.23 4.76 6.87
CA ALA A 155 1.97 3.89 5.74
C ALA A 155 0.94 2.82 6.09
N LEU A 156 0.29 2.27 5.07
CA LEU A 156 -0.60 1.11 5.18
C LEU A 156 0.12 -0.12 4.64
N ALA A 157 0.16 -1.18 5.44
CA ALA A 157 0.59 -2.49 5.00
C ALA A 157 -0.63 -3.33 4.60
N PHE A 158 -0.61 -3.85 3.38
CA PHE A 158 -1.64 -4.74 2.84
C PHE A 158 -1.06 -6.13 2.68
N ILE A 159 -1.69 -7.13 3.29
CA ILE A 159 -1.27 -8.52 3.21
C ILE A 159 -2.46 -9.39 2.81
N LYS A 160 -2.31 -10.16 1.74
CA LYS A 160 -3.34 -11.11 1.31
C LYS A 160 -3.46 -12.22 2.36
N ALA A 161 -4.67 -12.55 2.79
CA ALA A 161 -4.88 -13.57 3.84
C ALA A 161 -4.31 -14.96 3.46
N SER A 162 -4.32 -15.31 2.17
CA SER A 162 -3.69 -16.54 1.68
C SER A 162 -2.15 -16.53 1.67
N SER A 163 -1.52 -15.37 1.89
CA SER A 163 -0.08 -15.24 2.05
C SER A 163 0.37 -15.35 3.50
N VAL A 164 -0.57 -15.39 4.44
CA VAL A 164 -0.30 -15.56 5.87
C VAL A 164 -0.35 -17.03 6.22
N MET A 165 0.76 -17.57 6.65
CA MET A 165 0.88 -18.90 7.24
C MET A 165 0.67 -18.80 8.75
N VAL A 166 0.18 -19.87 9.36
CA VAL A 166 0.04 -19.98 10.82
C VAL A 166 1.07 -20.97 11.33
N GLY A 167 1.90 -20.56 12.27
CA GLY A 167 2.86 -21.40 12.96
C GLY A 167 2.54 -21.47 14.45
N LEU A 168 2.95 -22.55 15.12
CA LEU A 168 2.94 -22.62 16.57
C LEU A 168 4.29 -22.11 17.08
N PRO A 169 4.34 -21.26 18.13
CA PRO A 169 5.59 -20.91 18.77
C PRO A 169 6.23 -22.16 19.37
N ASP A 170 7.55 -22.18 19.49
CA ASP A 170 8.25 -23.22 20.25
C ASP A 170 8.01 -23.07 21.77
N SER A 171 8.54 -24.00 22.57
CA SER A 171 8.37 -24.02 24.02
C SER A 171 8.83 -22.72 24.71
N ASP A 172 9.74 -21.99 24.10
CA ASP A 172 10.32 -20.75 24.64
C ASP A 172 9.63 -19.49 24.09
N GLY A 173 8.59 -19.66 23.27
CA GLY A 173 7.89 -18.56 22.60
C GLY A 173 8.71 -17.89 21.48
N ALA A 174 9.83 -18.51 21.08
CA ALA A 174 10.77 -17.96 20.14
C ALA A 174 10.24 -17.99 18.69
N ARG A 175 10.83 -17.15 17.86
CA ARG A 175 10.55 -17.13 16.43
C ARG A 175 11.04 -18.42 15.77
N LEU A 176 10.26 -18.93 14.84
CA LEU A 176 10.65 -20.09 14.04
C LEU A 176 11.83 -19.74 13.12
N LYS A 177 12.76 -20.67 12.93
CA LYS A 177 13.86 -20.50 11.95
C LYS A 177 13.34 -20.70 10.53
N LEU A 178 12.86 -19.63 9.91
CA LEU A 178 12.23 -19.62 8.58
C LEU A 178 12.82 -18.50 7.72
N SER A 179 12.73 -18.65 6.41
CA SER A 179 13.05 -17.58 5.46
C SER A 179 11.97 -16.46 5.38
N ALA A 180 10.84 -16.62 6.06
CA ALA A 180 9.82 -15.59 6.20
C ALA A 180 10.20 -14.64 7.35
N ARG A 181 10.45 -13.37 7.01
CA ARG A 181 10.92 -12.34 7.96
C ARG A 181 9.85 -11.92 8.96
N ASN A 182 8.59 -11.90 8.55
CA ASN A 182 7.49 -11.49 9.40
C ASN A 182 6.95 -12.67 10.17
N GLN A 183 7.04 -12.57 11.49
CA GLN A 183 6.50 -13.55 12.43
C GLN A 183 5.90 -12.78 13.60
N LEU A 184 4.60 -12.51 13.51
CA LEU A 184 3.88 -11.73 14.51
C LEU A 184 3.22 -12.66 15.52
N PRO A 185 3.61 -12.62 16.80
CA PRO A 185 2.96 -13.40 17.84
C PRO A 185 1.54 -12.88 18.10
N GLY A 186 0.62 -13.82 18.32
CA GLY A 186 -0.77 -13.51 18.60
C GLY A 186 -1.51 -14.74 19.08
N HIS A 187 -2.84 -14.62 19.20
CA HIS A 187 -3.71 -15.71 19.62
C HIS A 187 -4.86 -15.86 18.62
N VAL A 188 -5.28 -17.08 18.38
CA VAL A 188 -6.46 -17.35 17.55
C VAL A 188 -7.70 -16.81 18.26
N SER A 189 -8.37 -15.83 17.66
CA SER A 189 -9.66 -15.32 18.15
C SER A 189 -10.86 -16.11 17.59
N GLU A 190 -10.74 -16.57 16.32
CA GLU A 190 -11.80 -17.30 15.64
C GLU A 190 -11.23 -18.22 14.55
N VAL A 191 -11.89 -19.35 14.31
CA VAL A 191 -11.65 -20.23 13.16
C VAL A 191 -12.97 -20.42 12.43
N VAL A 192 -13.09 -19.86 11.23
CA VAL A 192 -14.26 -19.99 10.36
C VAL A 192 -14.01 -21.12 9.38
N ALA A 193 -14.67 -22.25 9.60
CA ALA A 193 -14.49 -23.44 8.77
C ALA A 193 -15.20 -23.31 7.41
N GLY A 194 -14.52 -23.67 6.33
CA GLY A 194 -15.09 -23.90 5.02
C GLY A 194 -14.90 -25.36 4.58
N ALA A 195 -15.32 -25.70 3.38
CA ALA A 195 -15.25 -27.08 2.88
C ALA A 195 -13.81 -27.58 2.68
N VAL A 196 -12.92 -26.73 2.17
CA VAL A 196 -11.52 -27.06 1.85
C VAL A 196 -10.54 -26.22 2.68
N ASN A 197 -10.84 -24.94 2.83
CA ASN A 197 -10.04 -23.98 3.56
C ASN A 197 -10.79 -23.47 4.78
N CYS A 198 -10.08 -22.85 5.71
CA CYS A 198 -10.65 -22.08 6.79
C CYS A 198 -9.99 -20.71 6.88
N GLU A 199 -10.72 -19.75 7.41
CA GLU A 199 -10.18 -18.46 7.82
C GLU A 199 -9.84 -18.54 9.31
N VAL A 200 -8.61 -18.23 9.65
CA VAL A 200 -8.13 -18.12 11.02
C VAL A 200 -7.90 -16.64 11.31
N ARG A 201 -8.61 -16.10 12.28
CA ARG A 201 -8.39 -14.76 12.79
C ARG A 201 -7.41 -14.81 13.95
N ILE A 202 -6.38 -14.03 13.84
CA ILE A 202 -5.29 -13.93 14.83
C ILE A 202 -5.35 -12.54 15.44
N GLU A 203 -5.59 -12.48 16.71
CA GLU A 203 -5.54 -11.26 17.50
C GLU A 203 -4.10 -10.96 17.88
N LEU A 204 -3.67 -9.75 17.58
CA LEU A 204 -2.36 -9.18 17.88
C LEU A 204 -2.50 -8.17 19.03
N PRO A 205 -1.39 -7.73 19.65
CA PRO A 205 -1.42 -6.63 20.62
C PRO A 205 -2.13 -5.38 20.10
N GLN A 206 -2.66 -4.56 21.02
CA GLN A 206 -3.40 -3.32 20.73
C GLN A 206 -4.70 -3.55 19.93
N GLU A 207 -5.39 -4.66 20.18
CA GLU A 207 -6.67 -5.02 19.54
C GLU A 207 -6.60 -5.08 18.00
N ARG A 208 -5.40 -5.27 17.45
CA ARG A 208 -5.21 -5.49 16.02
C ARG A 208 -5.51 -6.95 15.66
N SER A 209 -5.84 -7.19 14.42
CA SER A 209 -6.09 -8.55 13.95
C SER A 209 -5.53 -8.81 12.56
N LEU A 210 -5.19 -10.07 12.30
CA LEU A 210 -4.83 -10.60 11.01
C LEU A 210 -5.72 -11.79 10.67
N ALA A 211 -6.14 -11.88 9.41
CA ALA A 211 -6.78 -13.06 8.85
C ALA A 211 -5.77 -13.89 8.06
N ALA A 212 -5.75 -15.19 8.31
CA ALA A 212 -5.04 -16.18 7.51
C ALA A 212 -6.04 -17.14 6.85
N ILE A 213 -5.81 -17.50 5.59
CA ILE A 213 -6.56 -18.54 4.91
C ILE A 213 -5.64 -19.73 4.73
N ILE A 214 -5.95 -20.81 5.43
CA ILE A 214 -5.20 -22.06 5.42
C ILE A 214 -6.11 -23.24 5.09
N THR A 215 -5.54 -24.41 4.80
CA THR A 215 -6.35 -25.62 4.57
C THR A 215 -6.98 -26.12 5.87
N MET A 216 -8.15 -26.76 5.77
CA MET A 216 -8.79 -27.41 6.92
C MET A 216 -7.91 -28.48 7.54
N GLU A 217 -7.13 -29.18 6.72
CA GLU A 217 -6.18 -30.19 7.19
C GLU A 217 -5.08 -29.54 8.06
N SER A 218 -4.50 -28.43 7.63
CA SER A 218 -3.52 -27.68 8.41
C SER A 218 -4.11 -27.19 9.75
N ALA A 219 -5.33 -26.66 9.73
CA ALA A 219 -5.97 -26.19 10.95
C ALA A 219 -6.19 -27.33 11.97
N LYS A 220 -6.58 -28.53 11.48
CA LYS A 220 -6.73 -29.74 12.32
C LYS A 220 -5.39 -30.23 12.83
N ALA A 221 -4.37 -30.33 11.97
CA ALA A 221 -3.02 -30.76 12.35
C ALA A 221 -2.42 -29.87 13.45
N LEU A 222 -2.60 -28.55 13.33
CA LEU A 222 -2.17 -27.56 14.32
C LEU A 222 -3.11 -27.44 15.52
N LYS A 223 -4.24 -28.18 15.53
CA LYS A 223 -5.26 -28.16 16.60
C LYS A 223 -5.71 -26.74 16.95
N LEU A 224 -5.90 -25.88 15.92
CA LEU A 224 -6.24 -24.48 16.12
C LEU A 224 -7.65 -24.34 16.71
N LYS A 225 -7.74 -23.59 17.78
CA LYS A 225 -8.98 -23.20 18.45
C LYS A 225 -8.82 -21.81 19.06
N LYS A 226 -9.92 -21.18 19.42
CA LYS A 226 -9.90 -19.90 20.14
C LYS A 226 -8.95 -19.96 21.34
N GLY A 227 -8.08 -18.97 21.47
CA GLY A 227 -7.07 -18.86 22.53
C GLY A 227 -5.76 -19.59 22.23
N THR A 228 -5.63 -20.34 21.12
CA THR A 228 -4.35 -20.96 20.75
C THR A 228 -3.31 -19.88 20.44
N ALA A 229 -2.16 -19.92 21.13
CA ALA A 229 -1.03 -19.06 20.81
C ALA A 229 -0.42 -19.45 19.47
N VAL A 230 -0.22 -18.49 18.58
CA VAL A 230 0.27 -18.70 17.22
C VAL A 230 1.22 -17.59 16.78
N LEU A 231 1.95 -17.88 15.73
CA LEU A 231 2.72 -16.91 14.95
C LEU A 231 2.03 -16.69 13.59
N ALA A 232 1.67 -15.46 13.26
CA ALA A 232 1.30 -15.10 11.90
C ALA A 232 2.58 -14.89 11.09
N VAL A 233 2.81 -15.76 10.11
CA VAL A 233 4.08 -15.85 9.38
C VAL A 233 3.85 -15.48 7.91
N PHE A 234 4.61 -14.52 7.39
CA PHE A 234 4.54 -14.13 5.97
C PHE A 234 5.83 -13.52 5.46
N LYS A 235 6.06 -13.65 4.15
CA LYS A 235 7.27 -13.12 3.50
C LYS A 235 7.22 -11.60 3.43
N ALA A 236 8.37 -10.95 3.56
CA ALA A 236 8.51 -9.51 3.39
C ALA A 236 8.10 -9.05 1.97
N SER A 237 8.32 -9.87 0.96
CA SER A 237 7.89 -9.62 -0.42
C SER A 237 6.37 -9.76 -0.66
N SER A 238 5.63 -10.31 0.31
CA SER A 238 4.17 -10.43 0.24
C SER A 238 3.43 -9.23 0.85
N VAL A 239 4.17 -8.25 1.33
CA VAL A 239 3.62 -7.02 1.90
C VAL A 239 3.60 -5.94 0.84
N LEU A 240 2.41 -5.41 0.54
CA LEU A 240 2.25 -4.22 -0.29
C LEU A 240 2.14 -3.01 0.62
N LEU A 241 2.74 -1.91 0.20
CA LEU A 241 2.69 -0.65 0.94
C LEU A 241 1.86 0.39 0.18
N GLY A 242 1.13 1.19 0.92
CA GLY A 242 0.44 2.36 0.42
C GLY A 242 0.61 3.53 1.37
N VAL A 243 0.58 4.74 0.84
CA VAL A 243 0.55 5.99 1.61
C VAL A 243 -0.68 6.78 1.20
N MET A 244 -1.12 7.67 2.08
CA MET A 244 -2.16 8.63 1.80
C MET A 244 -1.54 10.01 2.03
N ASP A 245 -1.42 10.73 0.96
CA ASP A 245 -0.94 12.12 0.95
C ASP A 245 -2.09 13.10 1.16
#